data_7069aef23334b5f95f8e6b575840faaa
#
_entry.id   7069aef23334b5f95f8e6b575840faaa
#
_cell.length_a   1.000
_cell.length_b   1.000
_cell.length_c   1.000
_cell.angle_alpha   90.00
_cell.angle_beta   90.00
_cell.angle_gamma   90.00
#
_symmetry.space_group_name_H-M   'P 1'
#
loop_
_entity.id
_entity.type
_entity.pdbx_description
1 polymer ?
#
loop_
_entity_poly.entity_id
_entity_poly.type
_entity_poly.pdbx_seq_one_letter_code
_entity_poly.pdbx_strand_id
1 'polypeptide(L)'
;MKRLLHTPLALLVWRIALLYAALMLCRAAFWVYNAALLGPPVWSELGQLVAGSLKFDTVSVVYADGVFILLSLLPLHLREQRWYRGMLFWYYVIVNAVLIAAANLADTVYFRYTQKRFTADEIFFADNDNSLQLAGKFMAENWYLVLLWAGLVALLAWGYRRRVREESLLRRGWAYYAGGTAVFALAAGLSVAGMRGGMTRMTRPITLSNAMLYTADSGKANLILSNPFCILRTIGNAGSVKYRKYFTPEELPQRFTPVHRPADSAAVDLTGRNVMIFIMESMSAEHSAFLHPELYADLPEKGFTPFLDSLMRNGLTFKRMYANGSRSIQAMPSVLGSIPSFRTPFVLMPQSLGESRQLPAMLADKGYATAFFCGSERGSMGFGAYARSAGVERLVSREDYEAKHGTGDFDGYWGIWDEEFLQFTGEELTAMPEPFFAALFTLSSHHPFVVPEKYAATLPEGYTRIHKGVAYDDRAFRLFFQRFGGEEWFRRTIFVFVADHVSSEKFAEETRSYPGNMHIIGFIYTPDGALRGEVGEITQQLDIMPTLLGLTGNREPYFAFGRDVLNEPQRPRWSVSYDGRFRALTGEGAIVLDDSDMNVQECPATPAADSLAQNFRALVQQYYTHIEKKSYTAND
;
A
#
# COMPACT_ATOMS: atom_id res chain seq x y z
N MET A 1 21.43 15.85 -38.35
CA MET A 1 20.14 15.20 -38.01
C MET A 1 19.89 13.89 -38.74
N LYS A 2 20.03 13.76 -40.07
CA LYS A 2 19.79 12.47 -40.78
C LYS A 2 20.71 11.30 -40.33
N ARG A 3 21.98 11.54 -39.96
CA ARG A 3 22.91 10.50 -39.47
C ARG A 3 22.58 9.96 -38.07
N LEU A 4 22.03 10.77 -37.19
CA LEU A 4 21.65 10.35 -35.83
C LEU A 4 20.48 9.35 -35.83
N LEU A 5 19.56 9.44 -36.80
CA LEU A 5 18.37 8.59 -36.92
C LEU A 5 18.68 7.14 -37.34
N HIS A 6 19.94 6.83 -37.70
CA HIS A 6 20.38 5.48 -38.12
C HIS A 6 21.28 4.80 -37.07
N THR A 7 21.49 5.40 -35.93
CA THR A 7 22.23 4.76 -34.83
C THR A 7 21.42 3.64 -34.20
N PRO A 8 22.05 2.60 -33.62
CA PRO A 8 21.35 1.53 -32.91
C PRO A 8 20.46 2.06 -31.79
N LEU A 9 20.91 3.10 -31.08
CA LEU A 9 20.15 3.75 -30.02
C LEU A 9 18.87 4.43 -30.55
N ALA A 10 18.97 5.17 -31.67
CA ALA A 10 17.80 5.82 -32.25
C ALA A 10 16.76 4.82 -32.78
N LEU A 11 17.24 3.70 -33.34
CA LEU A 11 16.36 2.60 -33.78
C LEU A 11 15.68 1.93 -32.59
N LEU A 12 16.39 1.73 -31.49
CA LEU A 12 15.80 1.19 -30.25
C LEU A 12 14.76 2.14 -29.69
N VAL A 13 15.07 3.44 -29.57
CA VAL A 13 14.10 4.46 -29.08
C VAL A 13 12.85 4.48 -29.97
N TRP A 14 13.00 4.39 -31.30
CA TRP A 14 11.87 4.29 -32.21
C TRP A 14 11.01 3.04 -31.95
N ARG A 15 11.64 1.88 -31.80
CA ARG A 15 10.94 0.61 -31.52
C ARG A 15 10.22 0.65 -30.16
N ILE A 16 10.83 1.22 -29.14
CA ILE A 16 10.20 1.44 -27.83
C ILE A 16 9.02 2.42 -27.96
N ALA A 17 9.16 3.51 -28.70
CA ALA A 17 8.06 4.45 -28.93
C ALA A 17 6.85 3.79 -29.61
N LEU A 18 7.07 2.83 -30.51
CA LEU A 18 5.99 2.04 -31.09
C LEU A 18 5.26 1.16 -30.05
N LEU A 19 5.98 0.63 -29.05
CA LEU A 19 5.35 -0.14 -27.96
C LEU A 19 4.47 0.74 -27.09
N TYR A 20 4.94 1.94 -26.73
CA TYR A 20 4.11 2.90 -26.00
C TYR A 20 2.87 3.31 -26.82
N ALA A 21 3.01 3.53 -28.12
CA ALA A 21 1.86 3.81 -28.98
C ALA A 21 0.86 2.64 -29.01
N ALA A 22 1.36 1.39 -29.09
CA ALA A 22 0.52 0.20 -29.04
C ALA A 22 -0.21 0.06 -27.69
N LEU A 23 0.49 0.29 -26.55
CA LEU A 23 -0.11 0.29 -25.22
C LEU A 23 -1.19 1.36 -25.08
N MET A 24 -0.96 2.58 -25.59
CA MET A 24 -1.96 3.65 -25.57
C MET A 24 -3.18 3.30 -26.43
N LEU A 25 -3.00 2.66 -27.59
CA LEU A 25 -4.11 2.18 -28.42
C LEU A 25 -4.90 1.06 -27.72
N CYS A 26 -4.23 0.11 -27.07
CA CYS A 26 -4.89 -0.90 -26.24
C CYS A 26 -5.70 -0.27 -25.10
N ARG A 27 -5.12 0.77 -24.44
CA ARG A 27 -5.80 1.49 -23.36
C ARG A 27 -7.02 2.27 -23.85
N ALA A 28 -6.92 2.90 -25.02
CA ALA A 28 -8.07 3.56 -25.64
C ALA A 28 -9.19 2.55 -25.95
N ALA A 29 -8.83 1.37 -26.50
CA ALA A 29 -9.77 0.28 -26.74
C ALA A 29 -10.41 -0.22 -25.43
N PHE A 30 -9.59 -0.41 -24.37
CA PHE A 30 -10.06 -0.79 -23.04
C PHE A 30 -11.08 0.21 -22.50
N TRP A 31 -10.79 1.49 -22.61
CA TRP A 31 -11.69 2.53 -22.14
C TRP A 31 -12.99 2.60 -22.93
N VAL A 32 -12.92 2.61 -24.27
CA VAL A 32 -14.12 2.64 -25.15
C VAL A 32 -15.01 1.43 -24.90
N TYR A 33 -14.41 0.25 -24.78
CA TYR A 33 -15.16 -0.99 -24.55
C TYR A 33 -15.85 -1.01 -23.17
N ASN A 34 -15.20 -0.46 -22.14
CA ASN A 34 -15.69 -0.45 -20.78
C ASN A 34 -16.24 0.91 -20.32
N ALA A 35 -16.59 1.81 -21.25
CA ALA A 35 -17.01 3.18 -20.94
C ALA A 35 -18.21 3.25 -19.99
N ALA A 36 -19.13 2.28 -20.04
CA ALA A 36 -20.28 2.21 -19.14
C ALA A 36 -19.87 1.94 -17.67
N LEU A 37 -18.71 1.31 -17.42
CA LEU A 37 -18.18 1.02 -16.09
C LEU A 37 -17.22 2.09 -15.59
N LEU A 38 -16.45 2.71 -16.52
CA LEU A 38 -15.39 3.67 -16.21
C LEU A 38 -15.85 5.13 -16.22
N GLY A 39 -17.07 5.38 -16.68
CA GLY A 39 -17.61 6.72 -16.83
C GLY A 39 -16.97 7.54 -17.96
N PRO A 40 -17.44 8.78 -18.18
CA PRO A 40 -16.90 9.68 -19.20
C PRO A 40 -15.49 10.19 -18.79
N PRO A 41 -14.67 10.59 -19.80
CA PRO A 41 -13.38 11.16 -19.51
C PRO A 41 -13.53 12.53 -18.80
N VAL A 42 -12.78 12.71 -17.74
CA VAL A 42 -12.63 14.02 -17.11
C VAL A 42 -11.36 14.66 -17.67
N TRP A 43 -11.51 15.67 -18.50
CA TRP A 43 -10.40 16.30 -19.23
C TRP A 43 -9.33 16.88 -18.30
N SER A 44 -9.70 17.36 -17.11
CA SER A 44 -8.77 17.86 -16.09
C SER A 44 -7.85 16.77 -15.52
N GLU A 45 -8.26 15.50 -15.53
CA GLU A 45 -7.48 14.38 -15.02
C GLU A 45 -6.62 13.71 -16.11
N LEU A 46 -6.88 13.99 -17.40
CA LEU A 46 -6.24 13.29 -18.52
C LEU A 46 -4.70 13.32 -18.43
N GLY A 47 -4.13 14.46 -18.04
CA GLY A 47 -2.67 14.61 -17.88
C GLY A 47 -2.10 13.67 -16.82
N GLN A 48 -2.79 13.52 -15.68
CA GLN A 48 -2.37 12.63 -14.60
C GLN A 48 -2.54 11.16 -14.99
N LEU A 49 -3.65 10.81 -15.63
CA LEU A 49 -3.90 9.45 -16.13
C LEU A 49 -2.85 9.02 -17.15
N VAL A 50 -2.47 9.91 -18.09
CA VAL A 50 -1.41 9.63 -19.07
C VAL A 50 -0.05 9.50 -18.39
N ALA A 51 0.30 10.39 -17.47
CA ALA A 51 1.55 10.32 -16.72
C ALA A 51 1.67 9.02 -15.91
N GLY A 52 0.60 8.65 -15.21
CA GLY A 52 0.51 7.35 -14.53
C GLY A 52 0.69 6.20 -15.50
N SER A 53 -0.08 6.20 -16.59
CA SER A 53 -0.01 5.14 -17.61
C SER A 53 1.41 4.96 -18.15
N LEU A 54 2.11 6.03 -18.48
CA LEU A 54 3.49 5.95 -18.98
C LEU A 54 4.45 5.31 -17.97
N LYS A 55 4.25 5.57 -16.67
CA LYS A 55 5.06 4.97 -15.61
C LYS A 55 4.85 3.44 -15.54
N PHE A 56 3.60 2.98 -15.54
CA PHE A 56 3.28 1.56 -15.50
C PHE A 56 3.65 0.85 -16.80
N ASP A 57 3.46 1.51 -17.94
CA ASP A 57 3.86 1.00 -19.25
C ASP A 57 5.38 0.85 -19.35
N THR A 58 6.17 1.75 -18.75
CA THR A 58 7.62 1.62 -18.66
C THR A 58 8.01 0.32 -17.96
N VAL A 59 7.38 -0.01 -16.85
CA VAL A 59 7.63 -1.28 -16.16
C VAL A 59 7.30 -2.46 -17.06
N SER A 60 6.12 -2.44 -17.71
CA SER A 60 5.70 -3.51 -18.64
C SER A 60 6.66 -3.70 -19.79
N VAL A 61 7.06 -2.62 -20.46
CA VAL A 61 8.00 -2.63 -21.60
C VAL A 61 9.35 -3.17 -21.16
N VAL A 62 9.87 -2.72 -20.00
CA VAL A 62 11.19 -3.17 -19.55
C VAL A 62 11.18 -4.64 -19.13
N TYR A 63 10.11 -5.14 -18.51
CA TYR A 63 9.99 -6.56 -18.20
C TYR A 63 9.83 -7.42 -19.46
N ALA A 64 9.00 -7.00 -20.42
CA ALA A 64 8.79 -7.75 -21.66
C ALA A 64 10.00 -7.68 -22.60
N ASP A 65 10.59 -6.50 -22.75
CA ASP A 65 11.60 -6.21 -23.75
C ASP A 65 13.00 -5.90 -23.19
N GLY A 66 13.25 -6.07 -21.89
CA GLY A 66 14.57 -5.80 -21.28
C GLY A 66 15.70 -6.56 -21.97
N VAL A 67 15.49 -7.85 -22.27
CA VAL A 67 16.44 -8.67 -23.03
C VAL A 67 16.62 -8.11 -24.46
N PHE A 68 15.53 -7.75 -25.13
CA PHE A 68 15.58 -7.13 -26.46
C PHE A 68 16.34 -5.79 -26.44
N ILE A 69 16.12 -4.95 -25.41
CA ILE A 69 16.82 -3.67 -25.24
C ILE A 69 18.32 -3.91 -25.14
N LEU A 70 18.76 -4.81 -24.27
CA LEU A 70 20.17 -5.11 -24.05
C LEU A 70 20.82 -5.74 -25.31
N LEU A 71 20.19 -6.73 -25.91
CA LEU A 71 20.68 -7.37 -27.11
C LEU A 71 20.76 -6.38 -28.30
N SER A 72 19.82 -5.43 -28.38
CA SER A 72 19.84 -4.39 -29.44
C SER A 72 21.01 -3.41 -29.29
N LEU A 73 21.52 -3.20 -28.08
CA LEU A 73 22.64 -2.28 -27.82
C LEU A 73 24.00 -2.97 -27.67
N LEU A 74 24.04 -4.30 -27.71
CA LEU A 74 25.28 -5.05 -27.54
C LEU A 74 26.34 -4.60 -28.58
N PRO A 75 27.50 -4.05 -28.16
CA PRO A 75 28.47 -3.46 -29.07
C PRO A 75 29.36 -4.53 -29.78
N LEU A 76 28.73 -5.56 -30.31
CA LEU A 76 29.40 -6.67 -30.98
C LEU A 76 28.96 -6.77 -32.45
N HIS A 77 29.83 -7.35 -33.32
CA HIS A 77 29.55 -7.61 -34.73
C HIS A 77 28.41 -8.60 -34.96
N LEU A 78 27.95 -9.33 -33.92
CA LEU A 78 26.78 -10.19 -34.01
C LEU A 78 25.54 -9.46 -34.56
N ARG A 79 25.41 -8.16 -34.25
CA ARG A 79 24.29 -7.34 -34.75
C ARG A 79 24.25 -7.20 -36.27
N GLU A 80 25.35 -7.43 -36.95
CA GLU A 80 25.43 -7.41 -38.43
C GLU A 80 24.97 -8.73 -39.06
N GLN A 81 24.92 -9.81 -38.27
CA GLN A 81 24.53 -11.13 -38.75
C GLN A 81 23.03 -11.18 -39.05
N ARG A 82 22.67 -11.78 -40.18
CA ARG A 82 21.27 -11.91 -40.63
C ARG A 82 20.42 -12.68 -39.63
N TRP A 83 20.97 -13.77 -39.09
CA TRP A 83 20.26 -14.59 -38.07
C TRP A 83 19.97 -13.81 -36.81
N TYR A 84 20.94 -13.01 -36.33
CA TYR A 84 20.77 -12.21 -35.11
C TYR A 84 19.69 -11.13 -35.28
N ARG A 85 19.70 -10.42 -36.41
CA ARG A 85 18.66 -9.46 -36.77
C ARG A 85 17.28 -10.11 -36.91
N GLY A 86 17.24 -11.33 -37.51
CA GLY A 86 16.02 -12.14 -37.58
C GLY A 86 15.49 -12.54 -36.19
N MET A 87 16.40 -12.98 -35.31
CA MET A 87 16.08 -13.32 -33.93
C MET A 87 15.48 -12.11 -33.17
N LEU A 88 16.12 -10.94 -33.23
CA LEU A 88 15.62 -9.72 -32.62
C LEU A 88 14.25 -9.27 -33.17
N PHE A 89 14.07 -9.40 -34.50
CA PHE A 89 12.79 -9.09 -35.14
C PHE A 89 11.67 -10.00 -34.63
N TRP A 90 11.91 -11.30 -34.63
CA TRP A 90 10.88 -12.25 -34.16
C TRP A 90 10.64 -12.17 -32.66
N TYR A 91 11.71 -11.95 -31.87
CA TYR A 91 11.52 -11.66 -30.43
C TYR A 91 10.56 -10.46 -30.23
N TYR A 92 10.90 -9.33 -30.87
CA TYR A 92 10.12 -8.10 -30.76
C TYR A 92 8.66 -8.31 -31.19
N VAL A 93 8.43 -8.96 -32.32
CA VAL A 93 7.08 -9.16 -32.86
C VAL A 93 6.29 -10.14 -31.97
N ILE A 94 6.86 -11.31 -31.67
CA ILE A 94 6.13 -12.36 -30.93
C ILE A 94 5.85 -11.94 -29.48
N VAL A 95 6.88 -11.47 -28.77
CA VAL A 95 6.71 -11.07 -27.36
C VAL A 95 5.67 -9.96 -27.24
N ASN A 96 5.73 -8.97 -28.12
CA ASN A 96 4.79 -7.84 -28.06
C ASN A 96 3.41 -8.16 -28.65
N ALA A 97 3.31 -9.09 -29.59
CA ALA A 97 2.01 -9.60 -30.04
C ALA A 97 1.26 -10.30 -28.91
N VAL A 98 1.98 -11.04 -28.04
CA VAL A 98 1.39 -11.80 -26.94
C VAL A 98 1.21 -10.91 -25.69
N LEU A 99 2.33 -10.37 -25.15
CA LEU A 99 2.31 -9.68 -23.86
C LEU A 99 1.72 -8.27 -23.96
N ILE A 100 2.03 -7.50 -25.00
CA ILE A 100 1.56 -6.11 -25.11
C ILE A 100 0.18 -6.05 -25.77
N ALA A 101 -0.02 -6.69 -26.91
CA ALA A 101 -1.27 -6.57 -27.64
C ALA A 101 -2.34 -7.57 -27.17
N ALA A 102 -2.09 -8.89 -27.24
CA ALA A 102 -3.10 -9.90 -26.92
C ALA A 102 -3.53 -9.84 -25.46
N ALA A 103 -2.59 -9.76 -24.52
CA ALA A 103 -2.90 -9.72 -23.09
C ALA A 103 -3.79 -8.51 -22.71
N ASN A 104 -3.48 -7.30 -23.22
CA ASN A 104 -4.31 -6.12 -22.95
C ASN A 104 -5.69 -6.19 -23.61
N LEU A 105 -5.79 -6.73 -24.82
CA LEU A 105 -7.09 -6.83 -25.51
C LEU A 105 -7.98 -7.95 -24.93
N ALA A 106 -7.40 -9.06 -24.52
CA ALA A 106 -8.12 -10.11 -23.80
C ALA A 106 -8.63 -9.60 -22.44
N ASP A 107 -7.77 -8.86 -21.71
CA ASP A 107 -8.13 -8.24 -20.45
C ASP A 107 -9.25 -7.18 -20.59
N THR A 108 -9.35 -6.54 -21.75
CA THR A 108 -10.46 -5.62 -22.07
C THR A 108 -11.82 -6.31 -21.96
N VAL A 109 -11.94 -7.52 -22.47
CA VAL A 109 -13.16 -8.33 -22.38
C VAL A 109 -13.34 -8.88 -20.98
N TYR A 110 -12.27 -9.41 -20.37
CA TYR A 110 -12.28 -9.97 -19.03
C TYR A 110 -12.77 -8.96 -17.98
N PHE A 111 -12.26 -7.72 -18.04
CA PHE A 111 -12.63 -6.65 -17.12
C PHE A 111 -14.12 -6.34 -17.13
N ARG A 112 -14.79 -6.42 -18.28
CA ARG A 112 -16.23 -6.15 -18.39
C ARG A 112 -17.10 -7.06 -17.52
N TYR A 113 -16.64 -8.31 -17.34
CA TYR A 113 -17.39 -9.32 -16.57
C TYR A 113 -16.96 -9.38 -15.11
N THR A 114 -15.69 -9.06 -14.82
CA THR A 114 -15.11 -9.28 -13.50
C THR A 114 -14.81 -7.98 -12.75
N GLN A 115 -14.83 -6.84 -13.44
CA GLN A 115 -14.43 -5.52 -12.94
C GLN A 115 -13.05 -5.55 -12.27
N LYS A 116 -12.16 -6.41 -12.76
CA LYS A 116 -10.81 -6.66 -12.26
C LYS A 116 -9.88 -6.83 -13.44
N ARG A 117 -8.65 -6.29 -13.34
CA ARG A 117 -7.60 -6.59 -14.31
C ARG A 117 -7.19 -8.05 -14.21
N PHE A 118 -6.94 -8.68 -15.35
CA PHE A 118 -6.51 -10.07 -15.41
C PHE A 118 -5.11 -10.24 -14.77
N THR A 119 -4.96 -11.21 -13.89
CA THR A 119 -3.78 -11.46 -13.07
C THR A 119 -3.21 -12.86 -13.29
N ALA A 120 -1.98 -13.13 -12.79
CA ALA A 120 -1.28 -14.38 -13.07
C ALA A 120 -1.98 -15.63 -12.50
N ASP A 121 -2.71 -15.49 -11.38
CA ASP A 121 -3.48 -16.56 -10.79
C ASP A 121 -4.57 -17.10 -11.73
N GLU A 122 -5.09 -16.24 -12.60
CA GLU A 122 -6.12 -16.64 -13.54
C GLU A 122 -5.58 -17.38 -14.77
N ILE A 123 -4.31 -17.18 -15.11
CA ILE A 123 -3.62 -17.95 -16.15
C ILE A 123 -3.41 -19.40 -15.70
N PHE A 124 -3.14 -19.60 -14.40
CA PHE A 124 -2.79 -20.90 -13.84
C PHE A 124 -4.01 -21.66 -13.28
N PHE A 125 -5.19 -21.07 -13.29
CA PHE A 125 -6.45 -21.77 -12.97
C PHE A 125 -7.00 -22.52 -14.20
N ALA A 126 -6.21 -23.47 -14.71
CA ALA A 126 -6.58 -24.28 -15.87
C ALA A 126 -7.48 -25.50 -15.52
N ASP A 127 -8.13 -25.51 -14.38
CA ASP A 127 -9.05 -26.60 -13.98
C ASP A 127 -10.40 -26.57 -14.70
N ASN A 128 -10.54 -25.75 -15.75
CA ASN A 128 -11.75 -25.67 -16.55
C ASN A 128 -11.55 -26.41 -17.88
N ASP A 129 -12.05 -27.62 -17.99
CA ASP A 129 -11.99 -28.47 -19.20
C ASP A 129 -12.53 -27.76 -20.48
N ASN A 130 -13.26 -26.64 -20.32
CA ASN A 130 -13.87 -25.88 -21.39
C ASN A 130 -13.15 -24.55 -21.72
N SER A 131 -11.98 -24.28 -21.17
CA SER A 131 -11.28 -23.00 -21.30
C SER A 131 -10.99 -22.62 -22.77
N LEU A 132 -10.62 -23.58 -23.61
CA LEU A 132 -10.37 -23.34 -25.05
C LEU A 132 -11.61 -23.04 -25.85
N GLN A 133 -12.75 -23.72 -25.56
CA GLN A 133 -14.02 -23.46 -26.21
C GLN A 133 -14.57 -22.07 -25.83
N LEU A 134 -14.39 -21.71 -24.55
CA LEU A 134 -14.80 -20.41 -24.04
C LEU A 134 -13.96 -19.28 -24.66
N ALA A 135 -12.65 -19.46 -24.78
CA ALA A 135 -11.75 -18.52 -25.46
C ALA A 135 -12.13 -18.35 -26.94
N GLY A 136 -12.43 -19.46 -27.65
CA GLY A 136 -12.90 -19.41 -29.04
C GLY A 136 -14.21 -18.64 -29.20
N LYS A 137 -15.17 -18.84 -28.31
CA LYS A 137 -16.43 -18.11 -28.29
C LYS A 137 -16.21 -16.61 -28.05
N PHE A 138 -15.39 -16.24 -27.04
CA PHE A 138 -15.09 -14.83 -26.77
C PHE A 138 -14.37 -14.16 -27.95
N MET A 139 -13.46 -14.86 -28.64
CA MET A 139 -12.80 -14.32 -29.83
C MET A 139 -13.79 -14.10 -30.98
N ALA A 140 -14.73 -15.01 -31.19
CA ALA A 140 -15.77 -14.86 -32.21
C ALA A 140 -16.73 -13.71 -31.91
N GLU A 141 -17.17 -13.57 -30.67
CA GLU A 141 -18.07 -12.49 -30.24
C GLU A 141 -17.37 -11.11 -30.29
N ASN A 142 -16.06 -11.05 -30.06
CA ASN A 142 -15.26 -9.82 -30.04
C ASN A 142 -14.27 -9.76 -31.23
N TRP A 143 -14.68 -10.22 -32.40
CA TRP A 143 -13.85 -10.30 -33.60
C TRP A 143 -13.15 -8.98 -33.98
N TYR A 144 -13.74 -7.84 -33.67
CA TYR A 144 -13.18 -6.52 -33.91
C TYR A 144 -11.91 -6.26 -33.03
N LEU A 145 -11.83 -6.81 -31.82
CA LEU A 145 -10.60 -6.77 -31.01
C LEU A 145 -9.51 -7.68 -31.59
N VAL A 146 -9.89 -8.80 -32.20
CA VAL A 146 -8.96 -9.68 -32.92
C VAL A 146 -8.40 -8.96 -34.14
N LEU A 147 -9.22 -8.21 -34.89
CA LEU A 147 -8.75 -7.35 -35.99
C LEU A 147 -7.82 -6.24 -35.50
N LEU A 148 -8.15 -5.60 -34.37
CA LEU A 148 -7.27 -4.60 -33.77
C LEU A 148 -5.93 -5.21 -33.35
N TRP A 149 -5.94 -6.40 -32.74
CA TRP A 149 -4.73 -7.16 -32.44
C TRP A 149 -3.87 -7.41 -33.69
N ALA A 150 -4.46 -7.94 -34.77
CA ALA A 150 -3.77 -8.19 -36.03
C ALA A 150 -3.19 -6.89 -36.62
N GLY A 151 -3.94 -5.79 -36.55
CA GLY A 151 -3.50 -4.46 -36.98
C GLY A 151 -2.30 -3.95 -36.15
N LEU A 152 -2.33 -4.11 -34.84
CA LEU A 152 -1.22 -3.75 -33.94
C LEU A 152 0.03 -4.58 -34.23
N VAL A 153 -0.10 -5.90 -34.41
CA VAL A 153 1.01 -6.79 -34.78
C VAL A 153 1.62 -6.38 -36.13
N ALA A 154 0.77 -6.09 -37.11
CA ALA A 154 1.21 -5.61 -38.41
C ALA A 154 1.95 -4.25 -38.32
N LEU A 155 1.43 -3.32 -37.50
CA LEU A 155 2.03 -2.02 -37.23
C LEU A 155 3.43 -2.18 -36.58
N LEU A 156 3.55 -3.04 -35.57
CA LEU A 156 4.82 -3.32 -34.92
C LEU A 156 5.83 -3.95 -35.85
N ALA A 157 5.43 -4.96 -36.64
CA ALA A 157 6.29 -5.62 -37.62
C ALA A 157 6.74 -4.67 -38.74
N TRP A 158 5.81 -3.86 -39.24
CA TRP A 158 6.11 -2.86 -40.28
C TRP A 158 6.99 -1.72 -39.73
N GLY A 159 6.66 -1.18 -38.57
CA GLY A 159 7.42 -0.10 -37.91
C GLY A 159 8.83 -0.54 -37.54
N TYR A 160 9.00 -1.81 -37.13
CA TYR A 160 10.33 -2.39 -36.90
C TYR A 160 11.22 -2.35 -38.13
N ARG A 161 10.65 -2.71 -39.29
CA ARG A 161 11.41 -2.84 -40.58
C ARG A 161 11.72 -1.51 -41.24
N ARG A 162 10.99 -0.44 -40.95
CA ARG A 162 10.97 0.79 -41.75
C ARG A 162 12.24 1.64 -41.76
N ARG A 163 13.27 1.35 -40.93
CA ARG A 163 14.49 2.18 -40.86
C ARG A 163 15.73 1.38 -40.54
N VAL A 164 16.14 0.49 -41.46
CA VAL A 164 17.35 -0.30 -41.23
C VAL A 164 18.35 -0.09 -42.35
N ARG A 165 19.21 0.92 -42.24
CA ARG A 165 20.55 0.88 -42.79
C ARG A 165 21.52 1.05 -41.62
N GLU A 166 21.90 -0.05 -41.00
CA GLU A 166 22.99 -0.04 -40.03
C GLU A 166 24.31 0.10 -40.79
N GLU A 167 25.12 1.08 -40.42
CA GLU A 167 26.50 1.16 -40.89
C GLU A 167 27.31 -0.02 -40.32
N SER A 168 28.23 -0.59 -41.13
CA SER A 168 29.06 -1.69 -40.69
C SER A 168 29.92 -1.32 -39.48
N LEU A 169 29.97 -2.20 -38.48
CA LEU A 169 30.82 -2.10 -37.29
C LEU A 169 32.29 -2.41 -37.58
N LEU A 170 32.61 -3.05 -38.73
CA LEU A 170 33.93 -3.58 -39.09
C LEU A 170 35.05 -2.53 -39.15
N ARG A 171 34.73 -1.24 -39.23
CA ARG A 171 35.71 -0.14 -39.30
C ARG A 171 35.73 0.73 -38.05
N ARG A 172 35.16 0.30 -36.95
CA ARG A 172 35.04 1.10 -35.73
C ARG A 172 36.24 0.85 -34.82
N GLY A 173 36.87 1.92 -34.36
CA GLY A 173 37.99 1.86 -33.44
C GLY A 173 37.53 1.58 -31.99
N TRP A 174 38.50 1.46 -31.08
CA TRP A 174 38.26 1.21 -29.65
C TRP A 174 37.22 2.15 -29.02
N ALA A 175 37.19 3.44 -29.43
CA ALA A 175 36.23 4.42 -28.93
C ALA A 175 34.77 4.03 -29.21
N TYR A 176 34.50 3.31 -30.29
CA TYR A 176 33.16 2.79 -30.55
C TYR A 176 32.77 1.70 -29.57
N TYR A 177 33.67 0.78 -29.26
CA TYR A 177 33.38 -0.28 -28.28
C TYR A 177 33.27 0.28 -26.86
N ALA A 178 34.14 1.20 -26.48
CA ALA A 178 34.06 1.86 -25.17
C ALA A 178 32.76 2.66 -25.00
N GLY A 179 32.40 3.48 -26.02
CA GLY A 179 31.15 4.22 -26.04
C GLY A 179 29.92 3.31 -26.08
N GLY A 180 29.97 2.24 -26.88
CA GLY A 180 28.92 1.24 -26.95
C GLY A 180 28.70 0.49 -25.63
N THR A 181 29.78 0.13 -24.94
CA THR A 181 29.72 -0.49 -23.60
C THR A 181 29.15 0.47 -22.58
N ALA A 182 29.54 1.74 -22.62
CA ALA A 182 28.97 2.76 -21.75
C ALA A 182 27.45 2.93 -21.97
N VAL A 183 26.99 2.99 -23.21
CA VAL A 183 25.57 3.04 -23.58
C VAL A 183 24.82 1.78 -23.12
N PHE A 184 25.44 0.61 -23.31
CA PHE A 184 24.88 -0.66 -22.83
C PHE A 184 24.71 -0.68 -21.31
N ALA A 185 25.74 -0.28 -20.57
CA ALA A 185 25.70 -0.22 -19.11
C ALA A 185 24.65 0.78 -18.60
N LEU A 186 24.56 1.95 -19.26
CA LEU A 186 23.54 2.94 -18.95
C LEU A 186 22.14 2.40 -19.23
N ALA A 187 21.91 1.72 -20.34
CA ALA A 187 20.63 1.11 -20.67
C ALA A 187 20.25 0.01 -19.68
N ALA A 188 21.22 -0.80 -19.24
CA ALA A 188 21.00 -1.80 -18.20
C ALA A 188 20.57 -1.14 -16.87
N GLY A 189 21.28 -0.08 -16.45
CA GLY A 189 20.92 0.69 -15.25
C GLY A 189 19.53 1.33 -15.36
N LEU A 190 19.22 1.96 -16.48
CA LEU A 190 17.89 2.53 -16.74
C LEU A 190 16.80 1.46 -16.82
N SER A 191 17.10 0.26 -17.33
CA SER A 191 16.15 -0.86 -17.30
C SER A 191 15.86 -1.30 -15.87
N VAL A 192 16.87 -1.41 -15.00
CA VAL A 192 16.65 -1.73 -13.57
C VAL A 192 15.82 -0.64 -12.89
N ALA A 193 16.12 0.63 -13.13
CA ALA A 193 15.35 1.76 -12.62
C ALA A 193 13.89 1.74 -13.15
N GLY A 194 13.70 1.45 -14.43
CA GLY A 194 12.38 1.28 -15.05
C GLY A 194 11.57 0.15 -14.42
N MET A 195 12.16 -1.02 -14.20
CA MET A 195 11.49 -2.16 -13.52
C MET A 195 11.07 -1.82 -12.09
N ARG A 196 11.85 -1.02 -11.37
CA ARG A 196 11.53 -0.58 -10.01
C ARG A 196 10.51 0.56 -9.98
N GLY A 197 10.38 1.30 -11.06
CA GLY A 197 9.51 2.49 -11.14
C GLY A 197 10.15 3.76 -10.57
N GLY A 198 11.49 3.80 -10.40
CA GLY A 198 12.24 4.96 -9.92
C GLY A 198 13.74 4.70 -9.82
N MET A 199 14.53 5.76 -9.61
CA MET A 199 16.00 5.74 -9.63
C MET A 199 16.65 5.76 -8.25
N THR A 200 15.92 6.08 -7.19
CA THR A 200 16.48 6.19 -5.85
C THR A 200 16.77 4.83 -5.22
N ARG A 201 17.66 4.79 -4.24
CA ARG A 201 17.95 3.56 -3.49
C ARG A 201 16.71 3.08 -2.73
N MET A 202 15.86 3.99 -2.34
CA MET A 202 14.65 3.74 -1.54
C MET A 202 13.43 3.36 -2.37
N THR A 203 13.48 3.53 -3.71
CA THR A 203 12.36 3.15 -4.57
C THR A 203 12.02 1.67 -4.41
N ARG A 204 10.87 1.40 -3.83
CA ARG A 204 10.28 0.04 -3.81
C ARG A 204 9.60 -0.23 -5.16
N PRO A 205 9.61 -1.49 -5.61
CA PRO A 205 8.88 -1.83 -6.82
C PRO A 205 7.41 -1.40 -6.71
N ILE A 206 6.92 -0.65 -7.73
CA ILE A 206 5.54 -0.18 -7.74
C ILE A 206 4.55 -1.35 -7.75
N THR A 207 3.42 -1.15 -7.08
CA THR A 207 2.32 -2.13 -6.94
C THR A 207 1.10 -1.67 -7.74
N LEU A 208 0.08 -2.52 -7.89
CA LEU A 208 -1.15 -2.15 -8.59
C LEU A 208 -1.83 -0.94 -7.91
N SER A 209 -1.85 -0.91 -6.59
CA SER A 209 -2.43 0.18 -5.81
C SER A 209 -1.76 1.54 -6.05
N ASN A 210 -0.49 1.59 -6.49
CA ASN A 210 0.17 2.85 -6.85
C ASN A 210 -0.51 3.61 -8.01
N ALA A 211 -1.43 2.98 -8.76
CA ALA A 211 -2.27 3.66 -9.73
C ALA A 211 -3.14 4.75 -9.08
N MET A 212 -3.55 4.55 -7.83
CA MET A 212 -4.33 5.52 -7.05
C MET A 212 -3.58 6.85 -6.75
N LEU A 213 -2.26 6.90 -6.95
CA LEU A 213 -1.51 8.18 -6.87
C LEU A 213 -1.92 9.19 -7.96
N TYR A 214 -2.53 8.72 -9.04
CA TYR A 214 -2.87 9.52 -10.23
C TYR A 214 -4.37 9.76 -10.38
N THR A 215 -5.20 9.13 -9.57
CA THR A 215 -6.67 9.29 -9.56
C THR A 215 -7.22 8.85 -8.21
N ALA A 216 -8.31 9.47 -7.78
CA ALA A 216 -9.05 9.02 -6.59
C ALA A 216 -10.12 7.96 -6.94
N ASP A 217 -10.38 7.74 -8.23
CA ASP A 217 -11.38 6.79 -8.73
C ASP A 217 -10.73 5.43 -9.00
N SER A 218 -11.16 4.40 -8.28
CA SER A 218 -10.65 3.03 -8.41
C SER A 218 -10.92 2.43 -9.80
N GLY A 219 -12.03 2.78 -10.45
CA GLY A 219 -12.32 2.42 -11.83
C GLY A 219 -11.27 3.00 -12.78
N LYS A 220 -10.97 4.30 -12.67
CA LYS A 220 -9.95 4.99 -13.48
C LYS A 220 -8.54 4.52 -13.16
N ALA A 221 -8.26 4.06 -11.93
CA ALA A 221 -6.99 3.43 -11.59
C ALA A 221 -6.73 2.19 -12.47
N ASN A 222 -7.78 1.41 -12.77
CA ASN A 222 -7.67 0.29 -13.70
C ASN A 222 -7.34 0.71 -15.13
N LEU A 223 -7.71 1.92 -15.56
CA LEU A 223 -7.31 2.48 -16.86
C LEU A 223 -5.81 2.78 -16.93
N ILE A 224 -5.19 3.19 -15.82
CA ILE A 224 -3.75 3.46 -15.74
C ILE A 224 -2.94 2.17 -15.89
N LEU A 225 -3.41 1.08 -15.31
CA LEU A 225 -2.73 -0.22 -15.34
C LEU A 225 -2.72 -0.82 -16.76
N SER A 226 -1.60 -1.43 -17.13
CA SER A 226 -1.51 -2.30 -18.30
C SER A 226 -1.51 -3.77 -17.87
N ASN A 227 -2.10 -4.65 -18.67
CA ASN A 227 -2.24 -6.05 -18.28
C ASN A 227 -0.90 -6.78 -18.07
N PRO A 228 0.16 -6.58 -18.89
CA PRO A 228 1.47 -7.18 -18.61
C PRO A 228 2.00 -6.82 -17.22
N PHE A 229 1.78 -5.58 -16.76
CA PHE A 229 2.15 -5.17 -15.42
C PHE A 229 1.36 -5.96 -14.36
N CYS A 230 0.04 -6.11 -14.54
CA CYS A 230 -0.82 -6.83 -13.60
C CYS A 230 -0.39 -8.30 -13.49
N ILE A 231 -0.16 -8.97 -14.61
CA ILE A 231 0.32 -10.36 -14.62
C ILE A 231 1.67 -10.47 -13.89
N LEU A 232 2.66 -9.66 -14.29
CA LEU A 232 4.02 -9.74 -13.74
C LEU A 232 4.08 -9.48 -12.23
N ARG A 233 3.24 -8.57 -11.73
CA ARG A 233 3.20 -8.23 -10.30
C ARG A 233 2.44 -9.23 -9.44
N THR A 234 1.68 -10.11 -10.06
CA THR A 234 0.91 -11.14 -9.36
C THR A 234 1.51 -12.53 -9.48
N ILE A 235 2.56 -12.73 -10.30
CA ILE A 235 3.31 -14.00 -10.34
C ILE A 235 3.92 -14.30 -8.96
N GLY A 236 3.60 -15.46 -8.40
CA GLY A 236 4.10 -15.91 -7.10
C GLY A 236 3.48 -15.22 -5.87
N ASN A 237 2.72 -14.14 -6.09
CA ASN A 237 1.91 -13.46 -5.07
C ASN A 237 0.42 -13.53 -5.44
N ALA A 238 0.07 -14.48 -6.28
CA ALA A 238 -1.30 -14.70 -6.68
C ALA A 238 -2.12 -14.83 -5.42
N GLY A 239 -2.94 -13.84 -5.16
CA GLY A 239 -3.98 -13.88 -4.15
C GLY A 239 -5.02 -14.92 -4.54
N SER A 240 -4.58 -16.18 -4.70
CA SER A 240 -5.49 -17.31 -4.71
C SER A 240 -6.20 -17.25 -3.38
N VAL A 241 -7.39 -16.70 -3.42
CA VAL A 241 -8.30 -16.57 -2.28
C VAL A 241 -8.92 -17.94 -1.99
N LYS A 242 -8.07 -19.01 -2.04
CA LYS A 242 -8.53 -20.35 -1.65
C LYS A 242 -8.66 -20.38 -0.13
N TYR A 243 -9.89 -20.52 0.33
CA TYR A 243 -10.23 -20.70 1.74
C TYR A 243 -11.39 -21.66 1.86
N ARG A 244 -11.45 -22.36 2.97
CA ARG A 244 -12.55 -23.26 3.25
C ARG A 244 -13.77 -22.48 3.74
N LYS A 245 -14.94 -22.74 3.15
CA LYS A 245 -16.22 -22.18 3.60
C LYS A 245 -16.81 -23.10 4.66
N TYR A 246 -16.81 -22.64 5.90
CA TYR A 246 -17.35 -23.39 7.05
C TYR A 246 -18.83 -23.08 7.29
N PHE A 247 -19.25 -21.89 6.95
CA PHE A 247 -20.58 -21.37 7.24
C PHE A 247 -21.29 -21.02 5.93
N THR A 248 -22.60 -21.28 5.89
CA THR A 248 -23.44 -20.82 4.77
C THR A 248 -23.54 -19.30 4.74
N PRO A 249 -23.99 -18.68 3.64
CA PRO A 249 -24.20 -17.23 3.59
C PRO A 249 -25.15 -16.70 4.66
N GLU A 250 -26.12 -17.52 5.12
CA GLU A 250 -27.12 -17.19 6.13
C GLU A 250 -26.55 -17.29 7.56
N GLU A 251 -25.68 -18.29 7.82
CA GLU A 251 -25.07 -18.52 9.13
C GLU A 251 -23.90 -17.57 9.41
N LEU A 252 -23.17 -17.21 8.37
CA LEU A 252 -21.92 -16.46 8.47
C LEU A 252 -22.09 -15.11 9.19
N PRO A 253 -23.04 -14.23 8.81
CA PRO A 253 -23.24 -12.95 9.50
C PRO A 253 -23.76 -13.09 10.94
N GLN A 254 -24.38 -14.25 11.30
CA GLN A 254 -24.80 -14.51 12.68
C GLN A 254 -23.62 -14.81 13.60
N ARG A 255 -22.51 -15.30 13.06
CA ARG A 255 -21.27 -15.60 13.79
C ARG A 255 -20.35 -14.38 13.87
N PHE A 256 -20.15 -13.73 12.72
CA PHE A 256 -19.38 -12.51 12.59
C PHE A 256 -19.86 -11.71 11.38
N THR A 257 -20.13 -10.42 11.58
CA THR A 257 -20.40 -9.48 10.50
C THR A 257 -19.47 -8.27 10.58
N PRO A 258 -18.82 -7.88 9.47
CA PRO A 258 -18.06 -6.63 9.41
C PRO A 258 -18.95 -5.39 9.24
N VAL A 259 -20.26 -5.56 9.07
CA VAL A 259 -21.20 -4.44 8.98
C VAL A 259 -21.60 -4.01 10.39
N HIS A 260 -21.37 -2.73 10.68
CA HIS A 260 -21.71 -2.08 11.93
C HIS A 260 -22.96 -1.23 11.75
N ARG A 261 -23.80 -1.22 12.76
CA ARG A 261 -24.98 -0.36 12.86
C ARG A 261 -24.88 0.40 14.18
N PRO A 262 -24.36 1.66 14.16
CA PRO A 262 -24.18 2.45 15.37
C PRO A 262 -25.50 2.67 16.11
N ALA A 263 -25.41 2.77 17.44
CA ALA A 263 -26.55 3.20 18.25
C ALA A 263 -26.83 4.70 18.07
N ASP A 264 -28.04 5.12 18.41
CA ASP A 264 -28.45 6.54 18.30
C ASP A 264 -27.69 7.47 19.27
N SER A 265 -27.12 6.92 20.34
CA SER A 265 -26.32 7.66 21.32
C SER A 265 -24.92 7.07 21.43
N ALA A 266 -23.92 7.94 21.60
CA ALA A 266 -22.54 7.56 21.89
C ALA A 266 -22.20 7.85 23.36
N ALA A 267 -21.29 7.07 23.94
CA ALA A 267 -20.79 7.28 25.29
C ALA A 267 -20.07 8.64 25.43
N VAL A 268 -19.36 9.05 24.39
CA VAL A 268 -18.70 10.35 24.29
C VAL A 268 -18.93 10.90 22.88
N ASP A 269 -19.33 12.16 22.79
CA ASP A 269 -19.56 12.86 21.52
C ASP A 269 -18.56 14.00 21.36
N LEU A 270 -17.68 13.87 20.37
CA LEU A 270 -16.68 14.85 19.97
C LEU A 270 -16.90 15.32 18.51
N THR A 271 -18.14 15.30 18.05
CA THR A 271 -18.52 15.73 16.70
C THR A 271 -17.99 17.13 16.38
N GLY A 272 -17.46 17.31 15.18
CA GLY A 272 -16.91 18.60 14.69
C GLY A 272 -15.52 18.93 15.21
N ARG A 273 -14.88 18.04 15.96
CA ARG A 273 -13.45 18.19 16.29
C ARG A 273 -12.58 17.68 15.16
N ASN A 274 -11.41 18.26 15.04
CA ASN A 274 -10.36 17.75 14.17
C ASN A 274 -9.89 16.37 14.64
N VAL A 275 -9.41 15.55 13.70
CA VAL A 275 -8.81 14.24 13.98
C VAL A 275 -7.40 14.22 13.42
N MET A 276 -6.41 13.91 14.28
CA MET A 276 -5.01 13.71 13.88
C MET A 276 -4.53 12.34 14.34
N ILE A 277 -4.18 11.47 13.39
CA ILE A 277 -3.63 10.13 13.68
C ILE A 277 -2.13 10.15 13.41
N PHE A 278 -1.34 9.80 14.44
CA PHE A 278 0.08 9.50 14.30
C PHE A 278 0.25 7.98 14.23
N ILE A 279 0.63 7.47 13.06
CA ILE A 279 1.04 6.07 12.89
C ILE A 279 2.54 6.04 13.10
N MET A 280 2.96 5.49 14.24
CA MET A 280 4.33 5.57 14.71
C MET A 280 5.12 4.33 14.29
N GLU A 281 6.22 4.54 13.59
CA GLU A 281 7.11 3.46 13.14
C GLU A 281 7.72 2.69 14.32
N SER A 282 7.48 1.38 14.38
CA SER A 282 8.13 0.42 15.30
C SER A 282 8.01 0.72 16.80
N MET A 283 6.97 1.45 17.24
CA MET A 283 6.77 1.83 18.65
C MET A 283 6.16 0.69 19.48
N SER A 284 7.02 -0.29 19.86
CA SER A 284 6.64 -1.38 20.77
C SER A 284 6.24 -0.83 22.15
N ALA A 285 5.29 -1.50 22.80
CA ALA A 285 4.90 -1.15 24.18
C ALA A 285 6.04 -1.27 25.20
N GLU A 286 7.02 -2.14 24.96
CA GLU A 286 8.22 -2.31 25.80
C GLU A 286 9.07 -1.04 25.94
N HIS A 287 8.94 -0.06 25.03
CA HIS A 287 9.68 1.20 25.11
C HIS A 287 9.10 2.18 26.14
N SER A 288 7.88 1.93 26.62
CA SER A 288 7.14 2.78 27.56
C SER A 288 7.23 2.25 28.99
N ALA A 289 7.75 3.07 29.89
CA ALA A 289 7.72 2.75 31.31
C ALA A 289 6.32 2.87 31.95
N PHE A 290 5.39 3.52 31.27
CA PHE A 290 3.99 3.56 31.72
C PHE A 290 3.24 2.26 31.38
N LEU A 291 3.54 1.64 30.25
CA LEU A 291 2.91 0.37 29.86
C LEU A 291 3.59 -0.83 30.51
N HIS A 292 4.92 -0.79 30.69
CA HIS A 292 5.74 -1.85 31.26
C HIS A 292 6.61 -1.32 32.42
N PRO A 293 6.05 -0.82 33.53
CA PRO A 293 6.82 -0.28 34.65
C PRO A 293 7.78 -1.31 35.26
N GLU A 294 7.43 -2.59 35.20
CA GLU A 294 8.25 -3.70 35.70
C GLU A 294 9.58 -3.84 34.97
N LEU A 295 9.63 -3.56 33.67
CA LEU A 295 10.88 -3.61 32.89
C LEU A 295 11.89 -2.54 33.30
N TYR A 296 11.43 -1.42 33.86
CA TYR A 296 12.24 -0.25 34.19
C TYR A 296 12.42 -0.03 35.69
N ALA A 297 11.92 -0.95 36.52
CA ALA A 297 11.96 -0.80 37.97
C ALA A 297 13.42 -0.64 38.50
N ASP A 298 14.32 -1.50 38.03
CA ASP A 298 15.70 -1.59 38.47
C ASP A 298 16.70 -0.99 37.46
N LEU A 299 16.21 -0.36 36.38
CA LEU A 299 17.05 0.23 35.35
C LEU A 299 17.26 1.74 35.59
N PRO A 300 18.45 2.30 35.22
CA PRO A 300 18.67 3.74 35.29
C PRO A 300 17.75 4.53 34.36
N GLU A 301 17.51 4.01 33.17
CA GLU A 301 16.54 4.58 32.22
C GLU A 301 15.12 4.29 32.70
N LYS A 302 14.27 5.31 32.65
CA LYS A 302 12.84 5.22 33.02
C LYS A 302 11.96 5.21 31.78
N GLY A 303 12.28 4.35 30.81
CA GLY A 303 11.65 4.25 29.51
C GLY A 303 12.29 5.16 28.47
N PHE A 304 11.88 4.97 27.21
CA PHE A 304 12.39 5.73 26.07
C PHE A 304 11.33 6.66 25.46
N THR A 305 10.12 6.68 26.04
CA THR A 305 8.97 7.47 25.59
C THR A 305 8.39 8.37 26.71
N PRO A 306 9.20 9.15 27.45
CA PRO A 306 8.71 9.89 28.60
C PRO A 306 7.64 10.94 28.28
N PHE A 307 7.67 11.55 27.10
CA PHE A 307 6.65 12.49 26.68
C PHE A 307 5.34 11.77 26.28
N LEU A 308 5.40 10.72 25.46
CA LEU A 308 4.24 9.90 25.14
C LEU A 308 3.63 9.26 26.39
N ASP A 309 4.44 8.82 27.36
CA ASP A 309 4.00 8.33 28.66
C ASP A 309 3.20 9.40 29.43
N SER A 310 3.61 10.67 29.34
CA SER A 310 2.87 11.77 29.94
C SER A 310 1.52 12.02 29.27
N LEU A 311 1.44 11.86 27.96
CA LEU A 311 0.18 11.96 27.20
C LEU A 311 -0.75 10.79 27.54
N MET A 312 -0.21 9.57 27.63
CA MET A 312 -0.96 8.38 28.01
C MET A 312 -1.61 8.52 29.40
N ARG A 313 -0.90 9.07 30.38
CA ARG A 313 -1.47 9.33 31.74
C ARG A 313 -2.61 10.35 31.71
N ASN A 314 -2.67 11.21 30.71
CA ASN A 314 -3.66 12.27 30.56
C ASN A 314 -4.69 12.04 29.45
N GLY A 315 -4.61 10.92 28.75
CA GLY A 315 -5.49 10.51 27.66
C GLY A 315 -6.28 9.24 27.98
N LEU A 316 -6.90 8.67 26.96
CA LEU A 316 -7.52 7.34 26.99
C LEU A 316 -6.50 6.32 26.47
N THR A 317 -5.90 5.53 27.34
CA THR A 317 -4.83 4.60 27.01
C THR A 317 -5.34 3.18 26.87
N PHE A 318 -4.98 2.53 25.77
CA PHE A 318 -5.21 1.10 25.52
C PHE A 318 -4.05 0.29 26.11
N LYS A 319 -4.21 -0.23 27.34
CA LYS A 319 -3.14 -0.95 28.05
C LYS A 319 -2.71 -2.24 27.35
N ARG A 320 -3.55 -2.83 26.52
CA ARG A 320 -3.33 -4.08 25.80
C ARG A 320 -3.64 -3.89 24.32
N MET A 321 -2.90 -2.96 23.69
CA MET A 321 -3.01 -2.66 22.25
C MET A 321 -2.08 -3.54 21.43
N TYR A 322 -2.62 -4.22 20.44
CA TYR A 322 -1.84 -5.13 19.58
C TYR A 322 -1.91 -4.74 18.11
N ALA A 323 -0.78 -4.91 17.42
CA ALA A 323 -0.71 -4.75 15.97
C ALA A 323 -1.41 -5.92 15.26
N ASN A 324 -2.01 -5.64 14.10
CA ASN A 324 -2.63 -6.65 13.24
C ASN A 324 -1.67 -7.22 12.19
N GLY A 325 -0.43 -6.73 12.17
CA GLY A 325 0.62 -7.18 11.27
C GLY A 325 2.01 -6.86 11.81
N SER A 326 3.04 -7.35 11.12
CA SER A 326 4.44 -7.19 11.48
C SER A 326 5.22 -6.28 10.53
N ARG A 327 4.52 -5.56 9.64
CA ARG A 327 5.11 -4.70 8.61
C ARG A 327 4.29 -3.43 8.44
N SER A 328 4.95 -2.32 8.22
CA SER A 328 4.33 -0.99 8.07
C SER A 328 3.23 -0.95 7.00
N ILE A 329 3.40 -1.68 5.89
CA ILE A 329 2.39 -1.76 4.81
C ILE A 329 1.04 -2.36 5.27
N GLN A 330 1.00 -3.10 6.39
CA GLN A 330 -0.22 -3.71 6.95
C GLN A 330 -0.97 -2.74 7.88
N ALA A 331 -0.28 -1.74 8.45
CA ALA A 331 -0.86 -0.83 9.42
C ALA A 331 -1.89 0.13 8.80
N MET A 332 -1.61 0.68 7.62
CA MET A 332 -2.51 1.64 6.97
C MET A 332 -3.93 1.09 6.76
N PRO A 333 -4.13 -0.13 6.19
CA PRO A 333 -5.45 -0.75 6.09
C PRO A 333 -6.09 -1.01 7.46
N SER A 334 -5.30 -1.43 8.44
CA SER A 334 -5.81 -1.72 9.78
C SER A 334 -6.31 -0.47 10.48
N VAL A 335 -5.56 0.63 10.43
CA VAL A 335 -5.88 1.88 11.15
C VAL A 335 -6.95 2.69 10.44
N LEU A 336 -6.82 2.90 9.13
CA LEU A 336 -7.70 3.80 8.36
C LEU A 336 -8.96 3.12 7.82
N GLY A 337 -8.90 1.80 7.61
CA GLY A 337 -9.97 1.04 6.97
C GLY A 337 -10.55 -0.09 7.83
N SER A 338 -9.96 -0.35 8.99
CA SER A 338 -10.32 -1.51 9.83
C SER A 338 -10.33 -2.83 9.04
N ILE A 339 -9.36 -2.98 8.09
CA ILE A 339 -9.21 -4.16 7.22
C ILE A 339 -7.92 -4.89 7.61
N PRO A 340 -8.00 -6.15 8.06
CA PRO A 340 -6.80 -6.93 8.40
C PRO A 340 -6.00 -7.31 7.15
N SER A 341 -4.73 -7.63 7.35
CA SER A 341 -3.85 -8.15 6.31
C SER A 341 -3.40 -9.56 6.70
N PHE A 342 -4.05 -10.58 6.16
CA PHE A 342 -3.64 -11.97 6.40
C PHE A 342 -2.55 -12.41 5.40
N ARG A 343 -2.61 -13.56 4.78
CA ARG A 343 -1.59 -14.17 3.90
C ARG A 343 -0.79 -13.18 3.04
N THR A 344 -1.50 -12.29 2.36
CA THR A 344 -0.90 -11.21 1.57
C THR A 344 -1.33 -9.86 2.13
N PRO A 345 -0.42 -8.90 2.32
CA PRO A 345 -0.81 -7.54 2.71
C PRO A 345 -1.87 -6.97 1.78
N PHE A 346 -2.97 -6.47 2.36
CA PHE A 346 -4.13 -5.99 1.61
C PHE A 346 -3.75 -4.98 0.51
N VAL A 347 -2.85 -4.04 0.80
CA VAL A 347 -2.38 -3.03 -0.17
C VAL A 347 -1.72 -3.65 -1.42
N LEU A 348 -1.15 -4.84 -1.30
CA LEU A 348 -0.50 -5.53 -2.43
C LEU A 348 -1.47 -6.34 -3.28
N MET A 349 -2.68 -6.56 -2.80
CA MET A 349 -3.70 -7.35 -3.51
C MET A 349 -4.39 -6.49 -4.57
N PRO A 350 -4.66 -7.03 -5.77
CA PRO A 350 -5.49 -6.35 -6.78
C PRO A 350 -6.88 -5.96 -6.26
N GLN A 351 -7.40 -6.74 -5.31
CA GLN A 351 -8.69 -6.55 -4.67
C GLN A 351 -8.74 -5.29 -3.79
N SER A 352 -7.58 -4.72 -3.40
CA SER A 352 -7.53 -3.45 -2.66
C SER A 352 -8.03 -2.25 -3.46
N LEU A 353 -8.17 -2.40 -4.78
CA LEU A 353 -8.79 -1.41 -5.66
C LEU A 353 -10.33 -1.57 -5.74
N GLY A 354 -10.92 -2.47 -4.96
CA GLY A 354 -12.36 -2.63 -4.84
C GLY A 354 -13.04 -1.43 -4.20
N GLU A 355 -14.37 -1.44 -4.23
CA GLU A 355 -15.17 -0.39 -3.60
C GLU A 355 -14.95 -0.40 -2.08
N SER A 356 -14.60 0.75 -1.50
CA SER A 356 -14.39 0.89 -0.06
C SER A 356 -14.82 2.27 0.43
N ARG A 357 -15.33 2.32 1.65
CA ARG A 357 -15.68 3.57 2.33
C ARG A 357 -15.04 3.57 3.72
N GLN A 358 -13.83 4.12 3.79
CA GLN A 358 -12.98 4.09 4.97
C GLN A 358 -13.06 5.40 5.76
N LEU A 359 -12.40 5.48 6.91
CA LEU A 359 -12.47 6.63 7.83
C LEU A 359 -12.29 8.00 7.14
N PRO A 360 -11.25 8.22 6.31
CA PRO A 360 -11.08 9.53 5.65
C PRO A 360 -12.25 9.88 4.74
N ALA A 361 -12.74 8.93 3.92
CA ALA A 361 -13.89 9.15 3.04
C ALA A 361 -15.16 9.47 3.83
N MET A 362 -15.43 8.72 4.91
CA MET A 362 -16.60 8.94 5.76
C MET A 362 -16.57 10.30 6.48
N LEU A 363 -15.39 10.80 6.84
CA LEU A 363 -15.24 12.12 7.42
C LEU A 363 -15.32 13.23 6.36
N ALA A 364 -14.78 13.01 5.14
CA ALA A 364 -14.94 13.93 4.02
C ALA A 364 -16.41 14.14 3.66
N ASP A 365 -17.24 13.08 3.67
CA ASP A 365 -18.69 13.16 3.46
C ASP A 365 -19.39 14.04 4.52
N LYS A 366 -18.76 14.22 5.70
CA LYS A 366 -19.20 15.11 6.77
C LYS A 366 -18.58 16.51 6.72
N GLY A 367 -17.85 16.83 5.64
CA GLY A 367 -17.25 18.15 5.41
C GLY A 367 -15.85 18.32 5.99
N TYR A 368 -15.17 17.27 6.42
CA TYR A 368 -13.78 17.34 6.86
C TYR A 368 -12.84 17.50 5.66
N ALA A 369 -11.90 18.43 5.75
CA ALA A 369 -10.74 18.46 4.85
C ALA A 369 -9.82 17.28 5.21
N THR A 370 -9.33 16.51 4.22
CA THR A 370 -8.57 15.29 4.50
C THR A 370 -7.15 15.37 3.98
N ALA A 371 -6.15 15.01 4.82
CA ALA A 371 -4.74 15.00 4.45
C ALA A 371 -3.99 13.77 4.99
N PHE A 372 -2.99 13.31 4.24
CA PHE A 372 -2.02 12.31 4.69
C PHE A 372 -0.61 12.85 4.52
N PHE A 373 0.20 12.69 5.56
CA PHE A 373 1.56 13.19 5.70
C PHE A 373 2.54 12.03 5.84
N CYS A 374 3.61 12.03 5.06
CA CYS A 374 4.72 11.10 5.22
C CYS A 374 6.00 11.71 4.67
N GLY A 375 7.04 11.82 5.49
CA GLY A 375 8.34 12.41 5.12
C GLY A 375 9.12 11.64 4.06
N SER A 376 8.63 10.50 3.57
CA SER A 376 9.21 9.73 2.47
C SER A 376 8.77 10.23 1.10
N GLU A 377 9.37 9.67 0.03
CA GLU A 377 8.89 9.88 -1.34
C GLU A 377 7.41 9.49 -1.46
N ARG A 378 6.63 10.29 -2.19
CA ARG A 378 5.16 10.13 -2.34
C ARG A 378 4.72 8.72 -2.76
N GLY A 379 5.52 8.02 -3.52
CA GLY A 379 5.26 6.64 -3.98
C GLY A 379 5.80 5.56 -3.06
N SER A 380 6.45 5.91 -1.95
CA SER A 380 7.09 4.95 -1.05
C SER A 380 6.07 4.01 -0.42
N MET A 381 6.35 2.71 -0.43
CA MET A 381 5.59 1.61 0.19
C MET A 381 4.08 1.57 -0.14
N GLY A 382 3.61 2.40 -1.09
CA GLY A 382 2.20 2.49 -1.46
C GLY A 382 1.33 3.27 -0.44
N PHE A 383 1.91 3.92 0.55
CA PHE A 383 1.16 4.65 1.59
C PHE A 383 0.27 5.75 1.02
N GLY A 384 0.84 6.65 0.19
CA GLY A 384 0.07 7.70 -0.45
C GLY A 384 -1.03 7.16 -1.37
N ALA A 385 -0.76 6.06 -2.08
CA ALA A 385 -1.76 5.40 -2.92
C ALA A 385 -2.92 4.85 -2.07
N TYR A 386 -2.59 4.17 -0.97
CA TYR A 386 -3.61 3.64 -0.05
C TYR A 386 -4.40 4.77 0.61
N ALA A 387 -3.74 5.82 1.12
CA ALA A 387 -4.41 6.97 1.70
C ALA A 387 -5.40 7.60 0.71
N ARG A 388 -5.00 7.72 -0.56
CA ARG A 388 -5.88 8.21 -1.63
C ARG A 388 -7.10 7.29 -1.83
N SER A 389 -6.90 5.97 -1.88
CA SER A 389 -8.01 5.02 -2.00
C SER A 389 -8.92 5.00 -0.78
N ALA A 390 -8.40 5.35 0.40
CA ALA A 390 -9.17 5.49 1.63
C ALA A 390 -9.99 6.81 1.70
N GLY A 391 -9.84 7.73 0.73
CA GLY A 391 -10.60 8.97 0.64
C GLY A 391 -9.83 10.21 1.07
N VAL A 392 -8.50 10.14 1.18
CA VAL A 392 -7.67 11.33 1.46
C VAL A 392 -7.53 12.19 0.20
N GLU A 393 -7.86 13.47 0.30
CA GLU A 393 -7.77 14.42 -0.81
C GLU A 393 -6.35 14.98 -1.00
N ARG A 394 -5.62 15.24 0.08
CA ARG A 394 -4.30 15.87 0.03
C ARG A 394 -3.22 14.93 0.51
N LEU A 395 -2.21 14.69 -0.34
CA LEU A 395 -1.01 13.94 0.01
C LEU A 395 0.16 14.93 0.16
N VAL A 396 0.79 14.92 1.32
CA VAL A 396 1.96 15.74 1.65
C VAL A 396 3.15 14.81 1.94
N SER A 397 4.23 14.99 1.20
CA SER A 397 5.35 14.07 1.14
C SER A 397 6.68 14.80 1.21
N ARG A 398 7.79 14.08 1.14
CA ARG A 398 9.12 14.64 1.08
C ARG A 398 9.25 15.72 0.00
N GLU A 399 8.67 15.50 -1.18
CA GLU A 399 8.75 16.46 -2.29
C GLU A 399 8.10 17.81 -1.95
N ASP A 400 7.01 17.81 -1.17
CA ASP A 400 6.33 19.02 -0.72
C ASP A 400 7.17 19.75 0.36
N TYR A 401 7.80 19.00 1.27
CA TYR A 401 8.73 19.54 2.25
C TYR A 401 9.95 20.19 1.57
N GLU A 402 10.64 19.44 0.70
CA GLU A 402 11.85 19.90 0.02
C GLU A 402 11.60 21.12 -0.87
N ALA A 403 10.39 21.27 -1.42
CA ALA A 403 10.02 22.45 -2.20
C ALA A 403 9.99 23.75 -1.35
N LYS A 404 9.75 23.66 -0.03
CA LYS A 404 9.70 24.81 0.88
C LYS A 404 11.00 25.00 1.68
N HIS A 405 11.63 23.90 2.11
CA HIS A 405 12.74 23.90 3.08
C HIS A 405 14.06 23.44 2.49
N GLY A 406 14.07 22.91 1.25
CA GLY A 406 15.26 22.33 0.63
C GLY A 406 15.51 20.91 1.11
N THR A 407 16.67 20.34 0.74
CA THR A 407 17.00 18.91 0.90
C THR A 407 17.87 18.62 2.12
N GLY A 408 18.13 19.60 2.98
CA GLY A 408 19.09 19.49 4.10
C GLY A 408 18.66 18.52 5.21
N ASP A 409 17.37 18.30 5.36
CA ASP A 409 16.78 17.53 6.46
C ASP A 409 16.46 16.07 6.08
N PHE A 410 17.00 15.60 4.95
CA PHE A 410 16.92 14.20 4.55
C PHE A 410 17.84 13.32 5.39
N ASP A 411 17.32 12.26 6.00
CA ASP A 411 18.05 11.34 6.89
C ASP A 411 19.10 10.47 6.16
N GLY A 412 19.16 10.55 4.82
CA GLY A 412 20.06 9.73 3.98
C GLY A 412 19.49 8.35 3.64
N TYR A 413 18.34 7.94 4.19
CA TYR A 413 17.76 6.60 4.09
C TYR A 413 16.29 6.62 3.68
N TRP A 414 15.39 7.10 4.55
CA TRP A 414 13.94 6.91 4.40
C TRP A 414 13.19 8.18 4.04
N GLY A 415 13.55 9.30 4.65
CA GLY A 415 12.81 10.53 4.44
C GLY A 415 13.38 11.74 5.18
N ILE A 416 12.54 12.72 5.37
CA ILE A 416 12.83 13.87 6.21
C ILE A 416 12.80 13.43 7.67
N TRP A 417 13.72 13.93 8.49
CA TRP A 417 13.72 13.69 9.93
C TRP A 417 12.36 14.03 10.55
N ASP A 418 11.88 13.18 11.46
CA ASP A 418 10.53 13.32 12.02
C ASP A 418 10.36 14.63 12.82
N GLU A 419 11.38 15.18 13.46
CA GLU A 419 11.31 16.49 14.12
C GLU A 419 10.93 17.58 13.11
N GLU A 420 11.68 17.70 12.03
CA GLU A 420 11.47 18.69 10.99
C GLU A 420 10.16 18.48 10.24
N PHE A 421 9.83 17.22 9.95
CA PHE A 421 8.60 16.89 9.23
C PHE A 421 7.33 17.09 10.08
N LEU A 422 7.38 16.84 11.39
CA LEU A 422 6.30 17.16 12.32
C LEU A 422 6.08 18.67 12.43
N GLN A 423 7.17 19.49 12.48
CA GLN A 423 7.04 20.93 12.48
C GLN A 423 6.36 21.44 11.20
N PHE A 424 6.78 20.94 10.05
CA PHE A 424 6.17 21.26 8.77
C PHE A 424 4.70 20.81 8.72
N THR A 425 4.39 19.62 9.23
CA THR A 425 3.00 19.14 9.31
C THR A 425 2.13 20.07 10.13
N GLY A 426 2.61 20.56 11.29
CA GLY A 426 1.87 21.53 12.10
C GLY A 426 1.59 22.86 11.39
N GLU A 427 2.55 23.34 10.57
CA GLU A 427 2.34 24.53 9.71
C GLU A 427 1.25 24.27 8.65
N GLU A 428 1.27 23.10 8.02
CA GLU A 428 0.26 22.70 7.04
C GLU A 428 -1.14 22.53 7.69
N LEU A 429 -1.22 21.97 8.90
CA LEU A 429 -2.47 21.84 9.66
C LEU A 429 -3.03 23.21 10.05
N THR A 430 -2.17 24.18 10.42
CA THR A 430 -2.59 25.57 10.73
C THR A 430 -3.24 26.25 9.51
N ALA A 431 -2.86 25.86 8.30
CA ALA A 431 -3.43 26.39 7.05
C ALA A 431 -4.64 25.58 6.53
N MET A 432 -4.97 24.43 7.15
CA MET A 432 -6.10 23.61 6.69
C MET A 432 -7.46 24.16 7.17
N PRO A 433 -8.51 24.02 6.36
CA PRO A 433 -9.89 24.25 6.82
C PRO A 433 -10.28 23.27 7.94
N GLU A 434 -10.99 23.75 8.95
CA GLU A 434 -11.59 22.95 10.00
C GLU A 434 -13.08 22.65 9.73
N PRO A 435 -13.61 21.49 10.13
CA PRO A 435 -12.84 20.39 10.74
C PRO A 435 -11.97 19.66 9.72
N PHE A 436 -10.84 19.12 10.17
CA PHE A 436 -9.97 18.31 9.33
C PHE A 436 -9.76 16.89 9.90
N PHE A 437 -9.47 15.99 8.99
CA PHE A 437 -8.86 14.69 9.25
C PHE A 437 -7.45 14.68 8.71
N ALA A 438 -6.48 14.35 9.54
CA ALA A 438 -5.10 14.18 9.13
C ALA A 438 -4.53 12.87 9.67
N ALA A 439 -3.68 12.22 8.90
CA ALA A 439 -2.87 11.10 9.36
C ALA A 439 -1.41 11.31 8.96
N LEU A 440 -0.48 11.02 9.85
CA LEU A 440 0.96 11.11 9.61
C LEU A 440 1.63 9.77 9.93
N PHE A 441 2.56 9.36 9.08
CA PHE A 441 3.40 8.19 9.30
C PHE A 441 4.84 8.64 9.62
N THR A 442 5.39 8.25 10.80
CA THR A 442 6.77 8.55 11.19
C THR A 442 7.77 7.59 10.56
N LEU A 443 9.04 7.95 10.50
CA LEU A 443 10.07 7.19 9.79
C LEU A 443 11.38 7.01 10.57
N SER A 444 11.71 7.92 11.50
CA SER A 444 13.10 8.03 12.02
C SER A 444 13.52 6.88 12.93
N SER A 445 12.57 6.19 13.56
CA SER A 445 12.83 4.96 14.34
C SER A 445 13.03 3.70 13.48
N HIS A 446 12.97 3.81 12.14
CA HIS A 446 13.24 2.69 11.24
C HIS A 446 14.73 2.34 11.15
N HIS A 447 15.05 1.06 10.88
CA HIS A 447 16.43 0.63 10.57
C HIS A 447 17.04 1.50 9.44
N PRO A 448 18.29 2.00 9.55
CA PRO A 448 19.38 1.57 10.41
C PRO A 448 19.48 2.25 11.81
N PHE A 449 18.39 2.87 12.29
CA PHE A 449 18.29 3.48 13.62
C PHE A 449 19.23 4.67 13.82
N VAL A 450 19.41 5.47 12.77
CA VAL A 450 20.19 6.72 12.84
C VAL A 450 19.35 7.85 13.43
N VAL A 451 20.02 8.80 14.06
CA VAL A 451 19.42 10.03 14.58
C VAL A 451 20.23 11.24 14.11
N PRO A 452 19.66 12.45 14.07
CA PRO A 452 20.41 13.64 13.71
C PRO A 452 21.65 13.82 14.61
N GLU A 453 22.80 14.14 14.00
CA GLU A 453 24.08 14.27 14.70
C GLU A 453 24.00 15.25 15.88
N LYS A 454 23.20 16.33 15.75
CA LYS A 454 22.94 17.32 16.81
C LYS A 454 22.39 16.69 18.11
N TYR A 455 21.80 15.49 18.04
CA TYR A 455 21.21 14.81 19.19
C TYR A 455 21.94 13.52 19.59
N ALA A 456 22.89 13.06 18.78
CA ALA A 456 23.56 11.77 18.99
C ALA A 456 24.20 11.62 20.38
N ALA A 457 24.72 12.71 20.96
CA ALA A 457 25.37 12.70 22.29
C ALA A 457 24.38 12.92 23.46
N THR A 458 23.15 13.37 23.19
CA THR A 458 22.19 13.76 24.26
C THR A 458 21.04 12.77 24.43
N LEU A 459 20.78 11.96 23.43
CA LEU A 459 19.77 10.90 23.50
C LEU A 459 20.34 9.66 24.22
N PRO A 460 19.51 8.93 24.98
CA PRO A 460 19.96 7.71 25.66
C PRO A 460 20.36 6.64 24.64
N GLU A 461 21.46 5.94 24.90
CA GLU A 461 21.89 4.81 24.06
C GLU A 461 20.92 3.61 24.19
N GLY A 462 20.45 3.36 25.40
CA GLY A 462 19.55 2.24 25.69
C GLY A 462 20.23 0.88 25.58
N TYR A 463 19.42 -0.18 25.43
CA TYR A 463 19.84 -1.58 25.44
C TYR A 463 19.81 -2.22 24.04
N THR A 464 19.16 -1.56 23.09
CA THR A 464 19.11 -1.94 21.67
C THR A 464 19.27 -0.69 20.81
N ARG A 465 19.66 -0.86 19.56
CA ARG A 465 19.95 0.28 18.67
C ARG A 465 18.73 1.16 18.39
N ILE A 466 17.53 0.58 18.41
CA ILE A 466 16.30 1.35 18.17
C ILE A 466 15.99 2.34 19.30
N HIS A 467 16.42 2.09 20.55
CA HIS A 467 16.05 2.92 21.70
C HIS A 467 16.40 4.40 21.49
N LYS A 468 17.54 4.67 20.85
CA LYS A 468 17.93 6.05 20.51
C LYS A 468 16.97 6.69 19.49
N GLY A 469 16.53 5.94 18.48
CA GLY A 469 15.54 6.38 17.50
C GLY A 469 14.16 6.65 18.14
N VAL A 470 13.69 5.76 19.01
CA VAL A 470 12.46 5.92 19.78
C VAL A 470 12.50 7.17 20.66
N ALA A 471 13.62 7.39 21.38
CA ALA A 471 13.79 8.59 22.21
C ALA A 471 13.87 9.88 21.36
N TYR A 472 14.38 9.79 20.14
CA TYR A 472 14.35 10.90 19.19
C TYR A 472 12.92 11.24 18.76
N ASP A 473 12.11 10.25 18.41
CA ASP A 473 10.71 10.47 18.00
C ASP A 473 9.87 11.01 19.17
N ASP A 474 10.06 10.50 20.38
CA ASP A 474 9.41 11.04 21.59
C ASP A 474 9.73 12.52 21.80
N ARG A 475 11.01 12.90 21.58
CA ARG A 475 11.44 14.29 21.57
C ARG A 475 10.77 15.10 20.46
N ALA A 476 10.68 14.57 19.25
CA ALA A 476 10.07 15.23 18.10
C ALA A 476 8.58 15.53 18.36
N PHE A 477 7.84 14.59 18.93
CA PHE A 477 6.46 14.81 19.39
C PHE A 477 6.37 15.88 20.47
N ARG A 478 7.28 15.86 21.44
CA ARG A 478 7.30 16.90 22.48
C ARG A 478 7.46 18.29 21.89
N LEU A 479 8.37 18.47 20.92
CA LEU A 479 8.61 19.76 20.27
C LEU A 479 7.41 20.20 19.42
N PHE A 480 6.74 19.28 18.74
CA PHE A 480 5.49 19.55 18.04
C PHE A 480 4.42 20.09 18.99
N PHE A 481 4.19 19.42 20.12
CA PHE A 481 3.21 19.84 21.11
C PHE A 481 3.57 21.16 21.77
N GLN A 482 4.84 21.43 22.02
CA GLN A 482 5.32 22.71 22.57
C GLN A 482 5.06 23.87 21.60
N ARG A 483 5.28 23.66 20.31
CA ARG A 483 5.11 24.71 19.30
C ARG A 483 3.65 25.00 19.01
N PHE A 484 2.85 23.99 18.81
CA PHE A 484 1.47 24.14 18.33
C PHE A 484 0.39 24.05 19.43
N GLY A 485 0.74 23.73 20.67
CA GLY A 485 -0.21 23.58 21.76
C GLY A 485 -1.01 24.85 22.12
N GLY A 486 -0.56 26.01 21.66
CA GLY A 486 -1.29 27.29 21.78
C GLY A 486 -2.35 27.53 20.70
N GLU A 487 -2.30 26.82 19.58
CA GLU A 487 -3.18 27.02 18.44
C GLU A 487 -4.63 26.57 18.75
N GLU A 488 -5.60 27.24 18.13
CA GLU A 488 -7.01 26.92 18.35
C GLU A 488 -7.37 25.54 17.79
N TRP A 489 -6.93 25.24 16.57
CA TRP A 489 -7.13 23.92 15.97
C TRP A 489 -6.58 22.80 16.85
N PHE A 490 -5.42 23.02 17.50
CA PHE A 490 -4.80 22.00 18.37
C PHE A 490 -5.69 21.66 19.55
N ARG A 491 -6.30 22.66 20.21
CA ARG A 491 -7.20 22.44 21.36
C ARG A 491 -8.46 21.68 21.00
N ARG A 492 -8.87 21.75 19.74
CA ARG A 492 -10.06 21.09 19.19
C ARG A 492 -9.76 19.77 18.49
N THR A 493 -8.56 19.24 18.65
CA THR A 493 -8.12 18.03 17.93
C THR A 493 -8.20 16.79 18.85
N ILE A 494 -8.70 15.71 18.29
CA ILE A 494 -8.57 14.34 18.81
C ILE A 494 -7.26 13.79 18.24
N PHE A 495 -6.24 13.64 19.08
CA PHE A 495 -4.97 13.05 18.71
C PHE A 495 -4.99 11.55 18.98
N VAL A 496 -4.71 10.75 17.98
CA VAL A 496 -4.57 9.30 18.09
C VAL A 496 -3.11 8.94 17.82
N PHE A 497 -2.52 8.22 18.75
CA PHE A 497 -1.19 7.66 18.63
C PHE A 497 -1.32 6.14 18.56
N VAL A 498 -0.81 5.54 17.50
CA VAL A 498 -0.83 4.09 17.30
C VAL A 498 0.43 3.66 16.57
N ALA A 499 1.15 2.68 17.09
CA ALA A 499 2.30 2.14 16.36
C ALA A 499 1.82 1.30 15.15
N ASP A 500 2.65 1.24 14.12
CA ASP A 500 2.40 0.43 12.94
C ASP A 500 2.63 -1.07 13.20
N HIS A 501 3.70 -1.40 13.89
CA HIS A 501 4.05 -2.73 14.40
C HIS A 501 5.09 -2.61 15.52
N VAL A 502 5.50 -3.74 16.08
CA VAL A 502 6.57 -3.79 17.07
C VAL A 502 7.94 -3.71 16.39
N SER A 503 8.94 -3.25 17.13
CA SER A 503 10.34 -3.26 16.69
C SER A 503 10.82 -4.67 16.32
N SER A 504 11.73 -4.74 15.35
CA SER A 504 12.49 -5.96 15.05
C SER A 504 13.55 -6.27 16.12
N GLU A 505 14.03 -5.27 16.85
CA GLU A 505 14.93 -5.43 17.99
C GLU A 505 14.12 -5.54 19.28
N LYS A 506 14.33 -6.60 20.04
CA LYS A 506 13.60 -6.91 21.27
C LYS A 506 14.49 -6.72 22.48
N PHE A 507 14.02 -5.93 23.41
CA PHE A 507 14.68 -5.65 24.67
C PHE A 507 14.28 -6.67 25.74
N ALA A 508 12.98 -6.83 25.98
CA ALA A 508 12.46 -7.72 26.99
C ALA A 508 12.25 -9.15 26.46
N GLU A 509 12.39 -10.16 27.32
CA GLU A 509 12.19 -11.56 26.97
C GLU A 509 10.72 -11.84 26.59
N GLU A 510 9.77 -11.24 27.32
CA GLU A 510 8.33 -11.38 27.13
C GLU A 510 7.88 -10.88 25.76
N THR A 511 8.61 -9.95 25.16
CA THR A 511 8.29 -9.36 23.85
C THR A 511 8.86 -10.13 22.67
N ARG A 512 9.63 -11.21 22.92
CA ARG A 512 10.21 -12.07 21.86
C ARG A 512 9.22 -13.07 21.28
N SER A 513 8.18 -13.40 22.01
CA SER A 513 7.17 -14.39 21.61
C SER A 513 5.76 -13.79 21.57
N TYR A 514 4.85 -14.49 20.91
CA TYR A 514 3.43 -14.13 20.90
C TYR A 514 2.82 -14.31 22.31
N PRO A 515 2.02 -13.37 22.79
CA PRO A 515 1.52 -12.15 22.13
C PRO A 515 2.40 -10.90 22.29
N GLY A 516 3.42 -10.92 23.12
CA GLY A 516 4.26 -9.76 23.42
C GLY A 516 4.93 -9.16 22.18
N ASN A 517 5.27 -10.01 21.19
CA ASN A 517 5.84 -9.55 19.91
C ASN A 517 4.83 -8.86 18.97
N MET A 518 3.61 -8.57 19.46
CA MET A 518 2.59 -7.78 18.77
C MET A 518 2.09 -6.61 19.63
N HIS A 519 2.59 -6.45 20.88
CA HIS A 519 2.16 -5.42 21.82
C HIS A 519 2.77 -4.06 21.48
N ILE A 520 1.92 -3.09 21.17
CA ILE A 520 2.30 -1.76 20.66
C ILE A 520 1.76 -0.63 21.56
N ILE A 521 2.35 0.56 21.42
CA ILE A 521 1.79 1.78 22.00
C ILE A 521 0.53 2.18 21.22
N GLY A 522 -0.57 2.44 21.96
CA GLY A 522 -1.80 2.97 21.40
C GLY A 522 -2.62 3.74 22.43
N PHE A 523 -3.03 4.98 22.09
CA PHE A 523 -3.86 5.83 22.95
C PHE A 523 -4.52 6.97 22.18
N ILE A 524 -5.54 7.58 22.79
CA ILE A 524 -6.21 8.79 22.29
C ILE A 524 -6.00 9.92 23.30
N TYR A 525 -5.58 11.08 22.83
CA TYR A 525 -5.36 12.26 23.65
C TYR A 525 -6.22 13.43 23.16
N THR A 526 -6.89 14.09 24.09
CA THR A 526 -7.60 15.35 23.82
C THR A 526 -7.03 16.43 24.76
N PRO A 527 -6.59 17.59 24.25
CA PRO A 527 -5.94 18.62 25.06
C PRO A 527 -6.80 19.15 26.22
N ASP A 528 -8.12 19.16 26.04
CA ASP A 528 -9.10 19.56 27.06
C ASP A 528 -9.45 18.45 28.08
N GLY A 529 -8.89 17.25 27.88
CA GLY A 529 -9.14 16.09 28.75
C GLY A 529 -10.54 15.49 28.65
N ALA A 530 -11.25 15.72 27.55
CA ALA A 530 -12.58 15.13 27.30
C ALA A 530 -12.56 13.59 27.26
N LEU A 531 -11.41 13.01 26.92
CA LEU A 531 -11.17 11.57 26.96
C LEU A 531 -10.01 11.28 27.91
N ARG A 532 -10.28 10.52 28.97
CA ARG A 532 -9.28 10.06 29.94
C ARG A 532 -9.62 8.69 30.47
N GLY A 533 -8.61 7.97 30.90
CA GLY A 533 -8.72 6.67 31.54
C GLY A 533 -7.91 5.59 30.87
N GLU A 534 -8.12 4.36 31.30
CA GLU A 534 -7.41 3.20 30.81
C GLU A 534 -8.41 2.14 30.32
N VAL A 535 -8.17 1.60 29.13
CA VAL A 535 -8.86 0.43 28.60
C VAL A 535 -7.96 -0.78 28.84
N GLY A 536 -8.35 -1.62 29.81
CA GLY A 536 -7.59 -2.83 30.17
C GLY A 536 -7.88 -4.05 29.28
N GLU A 537 -8.90 -3.95 28.44
CA GLU A 537 -9.28 -5.02 27.51
C GLU A 537 -8.31 -5.11 26.33
N ILE A 538 -8.32 -6.26 25.64
CA ILE A 538 -7.59 -6.40 24.38
C ILE A 538 -8.19 -5.47 23.33
N THR A 539 -7.33 -4.68 22.72
CA THR A 539 -7.61 -3.77 21.62
C THR A 539 -6.61 -3.99 20.49
N GLN A 540 -6.94 -3.55 19.31
CA GLN A 540 -6.13 -3.75 18.11
C GLN A 540 -6.22 -2.53 17.17
N GLN A 541 -5.32 -2.43 16.20
CA GLN A 541 -5.33 -1.35 15.20
C GLN A 541 -6.66 -1.26 14.44
N LEU A 542 -7.32 -2.40 14.18
CA LEU A 542 -8.63 -2.44 13.53
C LEU A 542 -9.72 -1.69 14.31
N ASP A 543 -9.54 -1.48 15.62
CA ASP A 543 -10.52 -0.82 16.48
C ASP A 543 -10.46 0.71 16.38
N ILE A 544 -9.41 1.28 15.79
CA ILE A 544 -9.21 2.74 15.71
C ILE A 544 -10.28 3.42 14.86
N MET A 545 -10.51 2.93 13.63
CA MET A 545 -11.53 3.50 12.75
C MET A 545 -12.94 3.47 13.38
N PRO A 546 -13.47 2.32 13.87
CA PRO A 546 -14.79 2.27 14.50
C PRO A 546 -14.92 3.21 15.69
N THR A 547 -13.89 3.25 16.56
CA THR A 547 -13.89 4.10 17.77
C THR A 547 -13.91 5.59 17.38
N LEU A 548 -13.15 6.00 16.38
CA LEU A 548 -13.17 7.38 15.89
C LEU A 548 -14.50 7.75 15.24
N LEU A 549 -15.11 6.83 14.49
CA LEU A 549 -16.45 7.04 13.92
C LEU A 549 -17.49 7.26 15.03
N GLY A 550 -17.43 6.48 16.11
CA GLY A 550 -18.26 6.68 17.29
C GLY A 550 -18.06 8.05 17.94
N LEU A 551 -16.79 8.44 18.17
CA LEU A 551 -16.42 9.73 18.75
C LEU A 551 -16.82 10.94 17.88
N THR A 552 -16.76 10.82 16.56
CA THR A 552 -17.11 11.87 15.59
C THR A 552 -18.59 11.84 15.18
N GLY A 553 -19.43 11.16 15.94
CA GLY A 553 -20.88 11.19 15.78
C GLY A 553 -21.38 10.48 14.52
N ASN A 554 -20.71 9.41 14.08
CA ASN A 554 -21.23 8.61 12.97
C ASN A 554 -22.48 7.84 13.39
N ARG A 555 -23.54 7.93 12.58
CA ARG A 555 -24.81 7.20 12.77
C ARG A 555 -25.14 6.31 11.57
N GLU A 556 -24.39 6.43 10.49
CA GLU A 556 -24.59 5.60 9.30
C GLU A 556 -23.95 4.22 9.49
N PRO A 557 -24.53 3.17 8.90
CA PRO A 557 -23.89 1.87 8.83
C PRO A 557 -22.52 1.98 8.15
N TYR A 558 -21.54 1.21 8.64
CA TYR A 558 -20.19 1.19 8.08
C TYR A 558 -19.59 -0.23 8.12
N PHE A 559 -18.54 -0.41 7.35
CA PHE A 559 -17.80 -1.68 7.25
C PHE A 559 -16.51 -1.61 8.07
N ALA A 560 -16.30 -2.56 8.97
CA ALA A 560 -15.07 -2.68 9.78
C ALA A 560 -14.92 -4.09 10.34
N PHE A 561 -13.67 -4.58 10.44
CA PHE A 561 -13.35 -5.85 11.13
C PHE A 561 -13.05 -5.68 12.61
N GLY A 562 -12.74 -4.47 13.05
CA GLY A 562 -12.60 -4.11 14.47
C GLY A 562 -13.94 -3.77 15.12
N ARG A 563 -13.87 -3.17 16.31
CA ARG A 563 -15.04 -2.71 17.08
C ARG A 563 -14.86 -1.27 17.56
N ASP A 564 -15.95 -0.58 17.80
CA ASP A 564 -15.93 0.64 18.61
C ASP A 564 -15.70 0.25 20.07
N VAL A 565 -14.52 0.58 20.58
CA VAL A 565 -14.09 0.19 21.94
C VAL A 565 -15.00 0.77 23.00
N LEU A 566 -15.58 1.95 22.76
CA LEU A 566 -16.41 2.68 23.70
C LEU A 566 -17.91 2.32 23.63
N ASN A 567 -18.40 1.95 22.45
CA ASN A 567 -19.85 1.81 22.22
C ASN A 567 -20.29 0.39 21.84
N GLU A 568 -19.36 -0.56 21.54
CA GLU A 568 -19.71 -1.92 21.13
C GLU A 568 -19.13 -3.01 22.07
N PRO A 569 -19.50 -3.04 23.37
CA PRO A 569 -18.99 -4.02 24.33
C PRO A 569 -19.41 -5.46 24.01
N GLN A 570 -20.44 -5.66 23.18
CA GLN A 570 -20.96 -6.96 22.76
C GLN A 570 -20.11 -7.63 21.67
N ARG A 571 -19.26 -6.89 20.95
CA ARG A 571 -18.37 -7.47 19.95
C ARG A 571 -17.17 -8.17 20.59
N PRO A 572 -16.57 -9.18 19.92
CA PRO A 572 -15.40 -9.90 20.44
C PRO A 572 -14.25 -8.95 20.80
N ARG A 573 -13.66 -9.15 21.99
CA ARG A 573 -12.51 -8.42 22.50
C ARG A 573 -11.25 -9.22 22.21
N TRP A 574 -10.73 -9.06 21.01
CA TRP A 574 -9.59 -9.81 20.52
C TRP A 574 -8.64 -8.96 19.69
N SER A 575 -7.46 -9.51 19.41
CA SER A 575 -6.56 -9.01 18.37
C SER A 575 -6.26 -10.13 17.38
N VAL A 576 -6.47 -9.87 16.08
CA VAL A 576 -6.24 -10.85 15.02
C VAL A 576 -4.97 -10.54 14.25
N SER A 577 -4.21 -11.58 13.86
CA SER A 577 -2.97 -11.46 13.12
C SER A 577 -2.70 -12.71 12.29
N TYR A 578 -1.63 -12.66 11.46
CA TYR A 578 -1.20 -13.76 10.63
C TYR A 578 0.34 -13.84 10.54
N ASP A 579 0.88 -15.02 10.81
CA ASP A 579 2.32 -15.34 10.74
C ASP A 579 2.61 -16.67 10.03
N GLY A 580 1.81 -17.02 9.03
CA GLY A 580 1.75 -18.35 8.41
C GLY A 580 0.61 -19.20 8.99
N ARG A 581 0.00 -18.73 10.08
CA ARG A 581 -1.22 -19.27 10.69
C ARG A 581 -2.10 -18.10 11.09
N PHE A 582 -3.42 -18.29 11.09
CA PHE A 582 -4.34 -17.27 11.61
C PHE A 582 -4.35 -17.31 13.13
N ARG A 583 -4.18 -16.16 13.77
CA ARG A 583 -4.14 -16.03 15.22
C ARG A 583 -5.17 -15.03 15.71
N ALA A 584 -5.84 -15.36 16.80
CA ALA A 584 -6.62 -14.43 17.58
C ALA A 584 -6.18 -14.50 19.04
N LEU A 585 -5.74 -13.36 19.59
CA LEU A 585 -5.51 -13.21 21.03
C LEU A 585 -6.82 -12.81 21.68
N THR A 586 -7.27 -13.55 22.69
CA THR A 586 -8.50 -13.31 23.45
C THR A 586 -8.21 -13.21 24.95
N GLY A 587 -9.18 -12.82 25.74
CA GLY A 587 -9.07 -12.85 27.21
C GLY A 587 -8.85 -14.25 27.77
N GLU A 588 -9.27 -15.28 27.05
CA GLU A 588 -9.10 -16.69 27.42
C GLU A 588 -7.70 -17.23 27.03
N GLY A 589 -7.02 -16.57 26.09
CA GLY A 589 -5.72 -16.99 25.53
C GLY A 589 -5.70 -16.94 24.02
N ALA A 590 -4.67 -17.53 23.43
CA ALA A 590 -4.48 -17.56 21.98
C ALA A 590 -5.33 -18.66 21.32
N ILE A 591 -5.97 -18.29 20.20
CA ILE A 591 -6.63 -19.22 19.28
C ILE A 591 -5.81 -19.22 17.98
N VAL A 592 -5.40 -20.41 17.51
CA VAL A 592 -4.59 -20.55 16.30
C VAL A 592 -5.30 -21.49 15.32
N LEU A 593 -5.47 -21.01 14.09
CA LEU A 593 -6.01 -21.82 12.99
C LEU A 593 -4.92 -22.05 11.94
N ASP A 594 -4.88 -23.25 11.36
CA ASP A 594 -3.97 -23.54 10.26
C ASP A 594 -4.29 -22.71 9.01
N ASP A 595 -3.29 -22.55 8.14
CA ASP A 595 -3.44 -21.72 6.95
C ASP A 595 -4.30 -22.38 5.87
N SER A 596 -4.29 -23.71 5.74
CA SER A 596 -4.94 -24.41 4.63
C SER A 596 -6.46 -24.46 4.78
N ASP A 597 -6.90 -25.07 5.88
CA ASP A 597 -8.31 -25.41 6.11
C ASP A 597 -8.92 -24.68 7.31
N MET A 598 -8.18 -23.77 7.97
CA MET A 598 -8.61 -23.09 9.20
C MET A 598 -9.02 -24.07 10.34
N ASN A 599 -8.37 -25.25 10.41
CA ASN A 599 -8.57 -26.15 11.53
C ASN A 599 -7.93 -25.54 12.78
N VAL A 600 -8.57 -25.75 13.94
CA VAL A 600 -8.03 -25.28 15.22
C VAL A 600 -6.78 -26.10 15.57
N GLN A 601 -5.66 -25.40 15.71
CA GLN A 601 -4.38 -25.95 16.15
C GLN A 601 -4.15 -25.74 17.65
N GLU A 602 -4.54 -24.58 18.14
CA GLU A 602 -4.45 -24.18 19.54
C GLU A 602 -5.75 -23.45 19.94
N CYS A 603 -6.29 -23.80 21.08
CA CYS A 603 -7.45 -23.13 21.69
C CYS A 603 -7.49 -23.45 23.18
N PRO A 604 -7.71 -22.47 24.06
CA PRO A 604 -7.97 -22.75 25.48
C PRO A 604 -9.18 -23.67 25.66
N ALA A 605 -9.10 -24.58 26.60
CA ALA A 605 -10.15 -25.58 26.85
C ALA A 605 -11.31 -24.99 27.67
N THR A 606 -11.94 -23.95 27.15
CA THR A 606 -13.13 -23.30 27.77
C THR A 606 -14.27 -23.19 26.74
N PRO A 607 -15.54 -23.27 27.15
CA PRO A 607 -16.68 -23.08 26.24
C PRO A 607 -16.68 -21.68 25.58
N ALA A 608 -16.16 -20.67 26.26
CA ALA A 608 -16.01 -19.32 25.72
C ALA A 608 -15.00 -19.30 24.57
N ALA A 609 -13.84 -19.94 24.73
CA ALA A 609 -12.81 -20.04 23.71
C ALA A 609 -13.28 -20.81 22.48
N ASP A 610 -14.04 -21.91 22.65
CA ASP A 610 -14.64 -22.67 21.55
C ASP A 610 -15.59 -21.79 20.71
N SER A 611 -16.45 -21.01 21.38
CA SER A 611 -17.33 -20.06 20.69
C SER A 611 -16.54 -19.00 19.94
N LEU A 612 -15.49 -18.43 20.57
CA LEU A 612 -14.61 -17.44 19.94
C LEU A 612 -13.85 -18.02 18.76
N ALA A 613 -13.43 -19.30 18.81
CA ALA A 613 -12.78 -19.98 17.68
C ALA A 613 -13.71 -20.10 16.46
N GLN A 614 -15.02 -20.39 16.68
CA GLN A 614 -16.00 -20.38 15.59
C GLN A 614 -16.21 -18.99 15.03
N ASN A 615 -16.31 -17.96 15.87
CA ASN A 615 -16.44 -16.58 15.44
C ASN A 615 -15.19 -16.10 14.70
N PHE A 616 -14.00 -16.57 15.10
CA PHE A 616 -12.75 -16.24 14.40
C PHE A 616 -12.68 -16.90 13.01
N ARG A 617 -13.12 -18.15 12.87
CA ARG A 617 -13.29 -18.78 11.55
C ARG A 617 -14.26 -17.96 10.68
N ALA A 618 -15.35 -17.50 11.27
CA ALA A 618 -16.31 -16.67 10.57
C ALA A 618 -15.71 -15.32 10.14
N LEU A 619 -14.89 -14.69 10.99
CA LEU A 619 -14.15 -13.48 10.63
C LEU A 619 -13.24 -13.72 9.42
N VAL A 620 -12.43 -14.80 9.45
CA VAL A 620 -11.53 -15.14 8.33
C VAL A 620 -12.32 -15.43 7.05
N GLN A 621 -13.43 -16.17 7.17
CA GLN A 621 -14.31 -16.44 6.03
C GLN A 621 -14.95 -15.15 5.49
N GLN A 622 -15.43 -14.23 6.33
CA GLN A 622 -15.93 -12.91 5.93
C GLN A 622 -14.85 -12.10 5.20
N TYR A 623 -13.64 -12.07 5.75
CA TYR A 623 -12.53 -11.37 5.10
C TYR A 623 -12.34 -11.84 3.66
N TYR A 624 -12.20 -13.15 3.44
CA TYR A 624 -12.00 -13.67 2.08
C TYR A 624 -13.24 -13.53 1.20
N THR A 625 -14.45 -13.61 1.76
CA THR A 625 -15.69 -13.35 1.02
C THR A 625 -15.72 -11.92 0.46
N HIS A 626 -15.35 -10.92 1.28
CA HIS A 626 -15.28 -9.53 0.82
C HIS A 626 -14.10 -9.26 -0.12
N ILE A 627 -12.97 -9.96 0.06
CA ILE A 627 -11.87 -9.95 -0.91
C ILE A 627 -12.36 -10.48 -2.27
N GLU A 628 -13.10 -11.59 -2.33
CA GLU A 628 -13.68 -12.13 -3.56
C GLU A 628 -14.66 -11.13 -4.21
N LYS A 629 -15.54 -10.53 -3.43
CA LYS A 629 -16.52 -9.53 -3.88
C LYS A 629 -15.89 -8.19 -4.25
N LYS A 630 -14.70 -7.87 -3.74
CA LYS A 630 -14.03 -6.57 -3.84
C LYS A 630 -14.90 -5.40 -3.34
N SER A 631 -15.68 -5.66 -2.34
CA SER A 631 -16.56 -4.68 -1.72
C SER A 631 -16.32 -4.65 -0.22
N TYR A 632 -16.03 -3.46 0.29
CA TYR A 632 -15.71 -3.16 1.67
C TYR A 632 -16.62 -2.02 2.13
N THR A 633 -17.90 -2.18 1.89
CA THR A 633 -18.95 -1.22 2.24
C THR A 633 -20.03 -1.89 3.07
N ALA A 634 -20.89 -1.09 3.71
CA ALA A 634 -22.01 -1.60 4.51
C ALA A 634 -23.24 -1.99 3.68
N ASN A 635 -23.18 -1.81 2.37
CA ASN A 635 -24.33 -2.01 1.47
C ASN A 635 -24.41 -3.45 0.91
N ASP A 636 -23.50 -4.34 1.32
CA ASP A 636 -23.40 -5.73 0.85
C ASP A 636 -24.16 -6.74 1.72
#